data_b580b5611400f31aab6ff5fa9446b506
#
_entry.id   b580b5611400f31aab6ff5fa9446b506
#
_cell.length_a   1.000
_cell.length_b   1.000
_cell.length_c   1.000
_cell.angle_alpha   90.00
_cell.angle_beta   90.00
_cell.angle_gamma   90.00
#
_symmetry.space_group_name_H-M   'P 1'
#
loop_
_entity.id
_entity.type
_entity.pdbx_description
1 polymer ?
#
loop_
_entity_poly.entity_id
_entity_poly.type
_entity_poly.pdbx_seq_one_letter_code
_entity_poly.pdbx_strand_id
1 'polypeptide(L)'
;MAKNCLTLGELDRERIADIDRRLGLKLDGSPLAATTANRIRIVARASVQSAIDAGAVPADVWPQRSKTRARRKVARTKRSVDVRAFPSPAAMAEAIDAIVTQQPGSKTYRVMTAVAYYAGLRPSEVVMLRVRSTELPAQGWGRLDVTEADISFDEPGEPKTGPRSVPIPPVLVAMLREWIRQNDLTSPDRLLFRTRNDTMPSGSNWARAWHRALESVGQRPIRIYDCRHAAATTWLRAGMPLAETARRLGHSVETLVSTYVGALDDEEHVGNQRVDSILG
;
A
#
# COMPACT_ATOMS: atom_id res chain seq x y z
N MET A 1 -11.09 40.37 -6.17
CA MET A 1 -11.47 39.49 -7.27
C MET A 1 -12.63 38.62 -6.80
N ALA A 2 -13.85 38.83 -7.30
CA ALA A 2 -15.01 38.04 -6.97
C ALA A 2 -14.76 36.59 -7.46
N LYS A 3 -14.76 35.63 -6.54
CA LYS A 3 -14.78 34.21 -6.93
C LYS A 3 -16.10 33.96 -7.63
N ASN A 4 -16.09 33.75 -8.95
CA ASN A 4 -17.24 33.26 -9.70
C ASN A 4 -17.56 31.86 -9.17
N CYS A 5 -18.40 31.77 -8.15
CA CYS A 5 -19.00 30.51 -7.73
C CYS A 5 -20.05 30.16 -8.79
N LEU A 6 -19.76 29.16 -9.62
CA LEU A 6 -20.75 28.54 -10.51
C LEU A 6 -21.82 27.83 -9.64
N THR A 7 -23.07 28.14 -9.88
CA THR A 7 -24.19 27.36 -9.36
C THR A 7 -24.44 26.10 -10.21
N LEU A 8 -25.04 25.07 -9.66
CA LEU A 8 -25.39 23.86 -10.41
C LEU A 8 -26.27 24.14 -11.64
N GLY A 9 -27.19 25.11 -11.52
CA GLY A 9 -28.08 25.53 -12.61
C GLY A 9 -27.38 26.20 -13.79
N GLU A 10 -26.12 26.64 -13.61
CA GLU A 10 -25.32 27.25 -14.67
C GLU A 10 -24.43 26.26 -15.41
N LEU A 11 -24.48 24.97 -15.06
CA LEU A 11 -23.73 23.93 -15.72
C LEU A 11 -24.38 23.56 -17.05
N ASP A 12 -23.78 23.98 -18.15
CA ASP A 12 -24.09 23.59 -19.51
C ASP A 12 -22.99 22.71 -20.12
N ARG A 13 -23.18 22.24 -21.33
CA ARG A 13 -22.21 21.37 -22.05
C ARG A 13 -20.86 22.05 -22.27
N GLU A 14 -20.85 23.35 -22.52
CA GLU A 14 -19.62 24.08 -22.81
C GLU A 14 -18.78 24.24 -21.55
N ARG A 15 -19.42 24.62 -20.44
CA ARG A 15 -18.77 24.73 -19.12
C ARG A 15 -18.26 23.39 -18.61
N ILE A 16 -19.02 22.32 -18.78
CA ILE A 16 -18.56 20.97 -18.44
C ILE A 16 -17.36 20.56 -19.30
N ALA A 17 -17.34 20.88 -20.58
CA ALA A 17 -16.20 20.59 -21.45
C ALA A 17 -14.95 21.40 -21.05
N ASP A 18 -15.11 22.65 -20.60
CA ASP A 18 -14.01 23.45 -20.07
C ASP A 18 -13.50 22.88 -18.73
N ILE A 19 -14.40 22.51 -17.84
CA ILE A 19 -14.04 21.84 -16.59
C ILE A 19 -13.26 20.53 -16.89
N ASP A 20 -13.73 19.67 -17.79
CA ASP A 20 -13.05 18.39 -18.13
C ASP A 20 -11.63 18.62 -18.68
N ARG A 21 -11.42 19.69 -19.46
CA ARG A 21 -10.08 20.10 -19.91
C ARG A 21 -9.19 20.51 -18.74
N ARG A 22 -9.67 21.38 -17.86
CA ARG A 22 -8.93 21.90 -16.70
C ARG A 22 -8.61 20.82 -15.67
N LEU A 23 -9.49 19.82 -15.49
CA LEU A 23 -9.23 18.65 -14.62
C LEU A 23 -8.04 17.80 -15.09
N GLY A 24 -7.53 18.02 -16.30
CA GLY A 24 -6.31 17.41 -16.80
C GLY A 24 -5.03 18.17 -16.51
N LEU A 25 -5.12 19.36 -15.90
CA LEU A 25 -4.00 20.27 -15.67
C LEU A 25 -3.72 20.47 -14.18
N LYS A 26 -2.46 20.76 -13.84
CA LYS A 26 -2.07 21.25 -12.51
C LYS A 26 -2.41 22.75 -12.38
N LEU A 27 -2.25 23.30 -11.18
CA LEU A 27 -2.48 24.73 -10.91
C LEU A 27 -1.54 25.66 -11.69
N ASP A 28 -0.36 25.18 -12.07
CA ASP A 28 0.62 25.87 -12.90
C ASP A 28 0.35 25.77 -14.41
N GLY A 29 -0.75 25.11 -14.81
CA GLY A 29 -1.14 24.87 -16.19
C GLY A 29 -0.43 23.68 -16.86
N SER A 30 0.53 23.03 -16.21
CA SER A 30 1.19 21.85 -16.76
C SER A 30 0.28 20.60 -16.70
N PRO A 31 0.43 19.62 -17.61
CA PRO A 31 -0.44 18.45 -17.62
C PRO A 31 -0.23 17.54 -16.41
N LEU A 32 -1.34 17.05 -15.85
CA LEU A 32 -1.33 15.99 -14.85
C LEU A 32 -0.96 14.63 -15.47
N ALA A 33 -0.38 13.74 -14.67
CA ALA A 33 -0.24 12.34 -15.07
C ALA A 33 -1.61 11.75 -15.45
N ALA A 34 -1.67 11.01 -16.54
CA ALA A 34 -2.93 10.49 -17.12
C ALA A 34 -3.79 9.71 -16.09
N THR A 35 -3.14 8.96 -15.17
CA THR A 35 -3.83 8.24 -14.08
C THR A 35 -4.48 9.18 -13.07
N THR A 36 -3.81 10.27 -12.70
CA THR A 36 -4.32 11.28 -11.78
C THR A 36 -5.47 12.05 -12.42
N ALA A 37 -5.30 12.54 -13.64
CA ALA A 37 -6.35 13.22 -14.39
C ALA A 37 -7.61 12.33 -14.54
N ASN A 38 -7.43 11.04 -14.82
CA ASN A 38 -8.55 10.10 -14.93
C ASN A 38 -9.28 9.88 -13.60
N ARG A 39 -8.57 9.81 -12.47
CA ARG A 39 -9.19 9.71 -11.13
C ARG A 39 -10.02 10.95 -10.81
N ILE A 40 -9.47 12.13 -11.04
CA ILE A 40 -10.18 13.40 -10.82
C ILE A 40 -11.45 13.46 -11.68
N ARG A 41 -11.35 13.07 -12.97
CA ARG A 41 -12.51 13.02 -13.85
C ARG A 41 -13.59 12.01 -13.43
N ILE A 42 -13.21 10.88 -12.85
CA ILE A 42 -14.17 9.90 -12.31
C ILE A 42 -14.97 10.55 -11.19
N VAL A 43 -14.31 11.21 -10.24
CA VAL A 43 -14.98 11.88 -9.12
C VAL A 43 -15.89 13.01 -9.63
N ALA A 44 -15.37 13.89 -10.50
CA ALA A 44 -16.16 14.97 -11.07
C ALA A 44 -17.41 14.47 -11.80
N ARG A 45 -17.28 13.37 -12.56
CA ARG A 45 -18.44 12.74 -13.23
C ARG A 45 -19.46 12.20 -12.25
N ALA A 46 -19.02 11.53 -11.18
CA ALA A 46 -19.91 11.02 -10.17
C ALA A 46 -20.69 12.16 -9.48
N SER A 47 -20.02 13.28 -9.19
CA SER A 47 -20.66 14.46 -8.59
C SER A 47 -21.70 15.09 -9.53
N VAL A 48 -21.38 15.24 -10.83
CA VAL A 48 -22.34 15.76 -11.82
C VAL A 48 -23.49 14.78 -12.02
N GLN A 49 -23.23 13.46 -12.04
CA GLN A 49 -24.30 12.45 -12.14
C GLN A 49 -25.25 12.53 -10.95
N SER A 50 -24.75 12.68 -9.73
CA SER A 50 -25.59 12.88 -8.54
C SER A 50 -26.47 14.12 -8.66
N ALA A 51 -25.97 15.21 -9.25
CA ALA A 51 -26.76 16.42 -9.51
C ALA A 51 -27.84 16.21 -10.60
N ILE A 52 -27.55 15.42 -11.63
CA ILE A 52 -28.51 15.01 -12.65
C ILE A 52 -29.61 14.15 -12.03
N ASP A 53 -29.25 13.16 -11.22
CA ASP A 53 -30.18 12.25 -10.54
C ASP A 53 -31.10 13.03 -9.55
N ALA A 54 -30.59 14.11 -8.98
CA ALA A 54 -31.36 15.04 -8.14
C ALA A 54 -32.21 16.06 -8.93
N GLY A 55 -32.17 16.02 -10.25
CA GLY A 55 -32.89 16.97 -11.12
C GLY A 55 -32.34 18.41 -11.13
N ALA A 56 -31.16 18.63 -10.54
CA ALA A 56 -30.54 19.96 -10.44
C ALA A 56 -29.77 20.39 -11.72
N VAL A 57 -29.49 19.43 -12.61
CA VAL A 57 -28.74 19.63 -13.86
C VAL A 57 -29.36 18.77 -14.97
N PRO A 58 -29.43 19.24 -16.24
CA PRO A 58 -29.95 18.45 -17.35
C PRO A 58 -29.17 17.15 -17.58
N ALA A 59 -29.87 16.07 -17.96
CA ALA A 59 -29.29 14.73 -18.12
C ALA A 59 -28.23 14.63 -19.24
N ASP A 60 -28.21 15.56 -20.17
CA ASP A 60 -27.33 15.55 -21.34
C ASP A 60 -26.12 16.50 -21.21
N VAL A 61 -25.91 17.09 -20.03
CA VAL A 61 -24.87 18.10 -19.79
C VAL A 61 -23.45 17.56 -19.98
N TRP A 62 -23.22 16.26 -19.68
CA TRP A 62 -21.91 15.65 -19.84
C TRP A 62 -21.73 15.14 -21.27
N PRO A 63 -20.60 15.50 -21.96
CA PRO A 63 -20.34 15.03 -23.32
C PRO A 63 -20.33 13.50 -23.35
N GLN A 64 -21.25 12.90 -24.12
CA GLN A 64 -21.24 11.46 -24.34
C GLN A 64 -19.95 11.09 -25.10
N ARG A 65 -19.16 10.18 -24.56
CA ARG A 65 -18.02 9.64 -25.29
C ARG A 65 -18.53 8.95 -26.55
N SER A 66 -18.13 9.48 -27.73
CA SER A 66 -18.35 8.79 -28.97
C SER A 66 -17.87 7.33 -28.85
N LYS A 67 -18.77 6.36 -29.10
CA LYS A 67 -18.48 4.92 -29.04
C LYS A 67 -17.43 4.49 -30.07
N THR A 68 -17.09 5.38 -31.01
CA THR A 68 -16.21 5.12 -32.20
C THR A 68 -14.71 5.23 -31.90
N ARG A 69 -14.28 5.70 -30.73
CA ARG A 69 -12.88 5.57 -30.35
C ARG A 69 -12.65 4.15 -29.81
N ALA A 70 -12.38 3.23 -30.76
CA ALA A 70 -11.85 1.92 -30.44
C ALA A 70 -10.88 2.07 -29.23
N ARG A 71 -11.17 1.35 -28.16
CA ARG A 71 -10.27 1.22 -27.03
C ARG A 71 -8.94 0.71 -27.58
N ARG A 72 -8.07 1.61 -28.02
CA ARG A 72 -6.65 1.31 -28.01
C ARG A 72 -6.38 0.94 -26.57
N LYS A 73 -6.36 -0.35 -26.27
CA LYS A 73 -5.70 -0.88 -25.11
C LYS A 73 -4.26 -0.38 -25.24
N VAL A 74 -4.01 0.83 -24.74
CA VAL A 74 -2.66 1.19 -24.35
C VAL A 74 -2.34 0.12 -23.33
N ALA A 75 -1.52 -0.83 -23.76
CA ALA A 75 -0.98 -1.82 -22.86
C ALA A 75 -0.40 -0.99 -21.71
N ARG A 76 -1.08 -1.00 -20.56
CA ARG A 76 -0.51 -0.44 -19.35
C ARG A 76 0.71 -1.31 -19.16
N THR A 77 1.86 -0.82 -19.60
CA THR A 77 3.13 -1.32 -19.13
C THR A 77 3.03 -1.20 -17.60
N LYS A 78 2.63 -2.31 -16.98
CA LYS A 78 2.71 -2.42 -15.53
C LYS A 78 4.17 -2.10 -15.25
N ARG A 79 4.45 -1.00 -14.55
CA ARG A 79 5.79 -0.66 -14.16
C ARG A 79 6.29 -1.85 -13.34
N SER A 80 7.18 -2.61 -13.91
CA SER A 80 7.98 -3.60 -13.18
C SER A 80 8.64 -2.85 -12.04
N VAL A 81 8.60 -3.44 -10.87
CA VAL A 81 9.28 -2.89 -9.70
C VAL A 81 10.77 -3.13 -9.93
N ASP A 82 11.58 -2.06 -9.88
CA ASP A 82 13.03 -2.22 -9.89
C ASP A 82 13.48 -2.82 -8.56
N VAL A 83 13.64 -4.13 -8.56
CA VAL A 83 14.02 -4.91 -7.37
C VAL A 83 15.45 -4.61 -6.88
N ARG A 84 16.31 -4.01 -7.74
CA ARG A 84 17.65 -3.59 -7.39
C ARG A 84 17.67 -2.28 -6.59
N ALA A 85 16.54 -1.57 -6.59
CA ALA A 85 16.38 -0.29 -5.87
C ALA A 85 16.09 -0.46 -4.38
N PHE A 86 15.85 -1.68 -3.89
CA PHE A 86 15.58 -1.92 -2.47
C PHE A 86 16.84 -2.17 -1.67
N PRO A 87 16.90 -1.66 -0.40
CA PRO A 87 17.98 -2.01 0.52
C PRO A 87 18.05 -3.53 0.73
N SER A 88 19.24 -4.03 1.06
CA SER A 88 19.42 -5.44 1.45
C SER A 88 18.59 -5.77 2.70
N PRO A 89 18.30 -7.06 2.97
CA PRO A 89 17.58 -7.46 4.19
C PRO A 89 18.25 -6.97 5.48
N ALA A 90 19.58 -6.94 5.52
CA ALA A 90 20.34 -6.41 6.66
C ALA A 90 20.13 -4.89 6.82
N ALA A 91 20.23 -4.13 5.73
CA ALA A 91 20.00 -2.68 5.74
C ALA A 91 18.55 -2.33 6.05
N MET A 92 17.58 -3.16 5.65
CA MET A 92 16.17 -2.99 6.05
C MET A 92 15.97 -3.19 7.55
N ALA A 93 16.60 -4.21 8.15
CA ALA A 93 16.55 -4.45 9.59
C ALA A 93 17.19 -3.29 10.37
N GLU A 94 18.36 -2.84 9.96
CA GLU A 94 19.06 -1.70 10.55
C GLU A 94 18.23 -0.41 10.48
N ALA A 95 17.63 -0.12 9.34
CA ALA A 95 16.76 1.04 9.17
C ALA A 95 15.48 0.96 10.05
N ILE A 96 14.88 -0.23 10.20
CA ILE A 96 13.75 -0.44 11.09
C ILE A 96 14.14 -0.14 12.55
N ASP A 97 15.31 -0.59 12.98
CA ASP A 97 15.82 -0.34 14.34
C ASP A 97 16.17 1.14 14.56
N ALA A 98 16.68 1.81 13.54
CA ALA A 98 17.01 3.23 13.57
C ALA A 98 15.79 4.15 13.78
N ILE A 99 14.55 3.71 13.47
CA ILE A 99 13.33 4.52 13.70
C ILE A 99 13.22 4.96 15.16
N VAL A 100 13.63 4.14 16.13
CA VAL A 100 13.51 4.45 17.57
C VAL A 100 14.48 5.53 18.01
N THR A 101 15.64 5.63 17.39
CA THR A 101 16.69 6.58 17.74
C THR A 101 16.40 8.00 17.26
N GLN A 102 15.52 8.15 16.27
CA GLN A 102 15.26 9.41 15.57
C GLN A 102 14.26 10.34 16.28
N GLN A 103 13.30 9.80 17.04
CA GLN A 103 12.31 10.58 17.78
C GLN A 103 11.71 9.80 18.96
N PRO A 104 11.52 10.45 20.15
CA PRO A 104 10.69 9.91 21.21
C PRO A 104 9.27 9.64 20.70
N GLY A 105 8.72 8.45 20.91
CA GLY A 105 7.39 8.05 20.42
C GLY A 105 7.40 7.30 19.10
N SER A 106 8.53 7.18 18.41
CA SER A 106 8.66 6.43 17.14
C SER A 106 8.56 4.90 17.28
N LYS A 107 8.48 4.37 18.52
CA LYS A 107 8.35 2.91 18.77
C LYS A 107 7.20 2.28 17.98
N THR A 108 6.05 2.97 17.90
CA THR A 108 4.89 2.52 17.12
C THR A 108 5.26 2.35 15.66
N TYR A 109 5.91 3.36 15.04
CA TYR A 109 6.30 3.31 13.63
C TYR A 109 7.36 2.25 13.35
N ARG A 110 8.25 1.97 14.31
CA ARG A 110 9.22 0.86 14.20
C ARG A 110 8.50 -0.47 14.02
N VAL A 111 7.57 -0.81 14.92
CA VAL A 111 6.85 -2.09 14.86
C VAL A 111 5.93 -2.14 13.64
N MET A 112 5.23 -1.05 13.30
CA MET A 112 4.43 -0.94 12.07
C MET A 112 5.26 -1.20 10.81
N THR A 113 6.48 -0.63 10.72
CA THR A 113 7.38 -0.83 9.57
C THR A 113 7.90 -2.27 9.53
N ALA A 114 8.22 -2.85 10.69
CA ALA A 114 8.60 -4.26 10.79
C ALA A 114 7.48 -5.19 10.28
N VAL A 115 6.22 -4.93 10.65
CA VAL A 115 5.06 -5.67 10.11
C VAL A 115 4.94 -5.48 8.59
N ALA A 116 5.04 -4.25 8.09
CA ALA A 116 4.95 -3.98 6.66
C ALA A 116 6.05 -4.70 5.86
N TYR A 117 7.25 -4.84 6.42
CA TYR A 117 8.38 -5.53 5.79
C TYR A 117 8.33 -7.04 5.99
N TYR A 118 8.34 -7.52 7.24
CA TYR A 118 8.49 -8.96 7.50
C TYR A 118 7.24 -9.78 7.13
N ALA A 119 6.04 -9.20 7.25
CA ALA A 119 4.79 -9.82 6.84
C ALA A 119 4.30 -9.38 5.46
N GLY A 120 4.94 -8.39 4.83
CA GLY A 120 4.56 -7.88 3.52
C GLY A 120 3.15 -7.27 3.47
N LEU A 121 2.63 -6.74 4.57
CA LEU A 121 1.28 -6.18 4.66
C LEU A 121 1.20 -4.80 3.99
N ARG A 122 0.00 -4.47 3.48
CA ARG A 122 -0.30 -3.10 3.03
C ARG A 122 -0.37 -2.17 4.23
N PRO A 123 0.01 -0.88 4.12
CA PRO A 123 -0.12 0.07 5.23
C PRO A 123 -1.52 0.14 5.82
N SER A 124 -2.58 0.07 5.01
CA SER A 124 -3.97 0.05 5.45
C SER A 124 -4.34 -1.22 6.23
N GLU A 125 -3.69 -2.35 5.97
CA GLU A 125 -3.87 -3.60 6.71
C GLU A 125 -3.11 -3.55 8.04
N VAL A 126 -1.91 -2.95 8.05
CA VAL A 126 -1.08 -2.81 9.27
C VAL A 126 -1.83 -2.04 10.35
N VAL A 127 -2.47 -0.91 10.02
CA VAL A 127 -3.16 -0.06 11.01
C VAL A 127 -4.41 -0.69 11.59
N MET A 128 -4.99 -1.70 10.92
CA MET A 128 -6.20 -2.42 11.37
C MET A 128 -5.93 -3.76 12.04
N LEU A 129 -4.66 -4.12 12.27
CA LEU A 129 -4.33 -5.33 13.00
C LEU A 129 -4.81 -5.25 14.46
N ARG A 130 -5.47 -6.31 14.92
CA ARG A 130 -5.92 -6.48 16.30
C ARG A 130 -5.08 -7.51 17.05
N VAL A 131 -5.15 -7.52 18.37
CA VAL A 131 -4.48 -8.53 19.21
C VAL A 131 -4.91 -9.93 18.78
N ARG A 132 -6.22 -10.17 18.56
CA ARG A 132 -6.76 -11.47 18.11
C ARG A 132 -6.25 -11.91 16.75
N SER A 133 -5.73 -10.99 15.93
CA SER A 133 -5.17 -11.28 14.61
C SER A 133 -3.75 -11.87 14.68
N THR A 134 -3.21 -12.08 15.89
CA THR A 134 -1.83 -12.51 16.09
C THR A 134 -1.75 -13.87 16.74
N GLU A 135 -1.00 -14.78 16.13
CA GLU A 135 -0.55 -16.03 16.74
C GLU A 135 0.96 -15.92 16.96
N LEU A 136 1.37 -15.75 18.23
CA LEU A 136 2.74 -15.41 18.62
C LEU A 136 3.31 -16.47 19.56
N PRO A 137 3.82 -17.60 19.07
CA PRO A 137 4.39 -18.67 19.88
C PRO A 137 5.65 -18.18 20.63
N ALA A 138 6.04 -18.91 21.68
CA ALA A 138 7.25 -18.58 22.44
C ALA A 138 8.53 -18.75 21.60
N GLN A 139 8.52 -19.67 20.65
CA GLN A 139 9.61 -19.99 19.74
C GLN A 139 9.09 -20.29 18.35
N GLY A 140 9.90 -20.00 17.31
CA GLY A 140 9.58 -20.32 15.93
C GLY A 140 8.74 -19.27 15.24
N TRP A 141 8.15 -19.68 14.11
CA TRP A 141 7.30 -18.84 13.27
C TRP A 141 5.93 -18.62 13.91
N GLY A 142 5.44 -17.41 13.80
CA GLY A 142 4.07 -17.03 14.15
C GLY A 142 3.21 -16.77 12.92
N ARG A 143 2.07 -16.12 13.14
CA ARG A 143 1.09 -15.84 12.10
C ARG A 143 0.36 -14.53 12.35
N LEU A 144 -0.01 -13.84 11.27
CA LEU A 144 -0.94 -12.72 11.28
C LEU A 144 -2.14 -13.05 10.41
N ASP A 145 -3.34 -12.91 10.95
CA ASP A 145 -4.59 -13.02 10.21
C ASP A 145 -5.04 -11.62 9.76
N VAL A 146 -4.99 -11.40 8.45
CA VAL A 146 -5.35 -10.13 7.82
C VAL A 146 -6.81 -10.21 7.41
N THR A 147 -7.69 -9.76 8.29
CA THR A 147 -9.15 -9.78 8.10
C THR A 147 -9.75 -8.41 7.88
N GLU A 148 -9.03 -7.36 8.24
CA GLU A 148 -9.47 -5.97 8.15
C GLU A 148 -8.41 -5.08 7.47
N ALA A 149 -8.86 -4.01 6.83
CA ALA A 149 -8.01 -2.93 6.31
C ALA A 149 -8.72 -1.59 6.51
N ASP A 150 -7.94 -0.51 6.66
CA ASP A 150 -8.50 0.85 6.63
C ASP A 150 -8.98 1.18 5.20
N ILE A 151 -10.27 1.46 5.05
CA ILE A 151 -10.90 1.80 3.77
C ILE A 151 -11.10 3.31 3.61
N SER A 152 -11.22 4.05 4.74
CA SER A 152 -11.43 5.49 4.74
C SER A 152 -11.17 6.09 6.13
N PHE A 153 -9.97 6.58 6.38
CA PHE A 153 -9.60 7.35 7.58
C PHE A 153 -10.12 6.76 8.91
N ASP A 154 -9.59 5.60 9.29
CA ASP A 154 -9.94 4.87 10.52
C ASP A 154 -11.27 4.12 10.45
N GLU A 155 -11.73 3.81 9.25
CA GLU A 155 -12.90 2.98 8.99
C GLU A 155 -12.48 1.54 8.63
N PRO A 156 -12.80 0.53 9.45
CA PRO A 156 -12.47 -0.86 9.14
C PRO A 156 -13.35 -1.39 8.01
N GLY A 157 -12.74 -2.10 7.08
CA GLY A 157 -13.43 -2.79 6.00
C GLY A 157 -12.67 -4.03 5.55
N GLU A 158 -13.22 -4.75 4.60
CA GLU A 158 -12.59 -5.95 4.07
C GLU A 158 -11.30 -5.60 3.30
N PRO A 159 -10.21 -6.39 3.47
CA PRO A 159 -9.01 -6.22 2.66
C PRO A 159 -9.35 -6.35 1.17
N LYS A 160 -8.75 -5.49 0.32
CA LYS A 160 -9.01 -5.45 -1.13
C LYS A 160 -8.92 -6.80 -1.85
N THR A 161 -8.23 -7.76 -1.28
CA THR A 161 -7.98 -9.09 -1.85
C THR A 161 -8.51 -10.22 -0.97
N GLY A 162 -9.47 -9.90 -0.11
CA GLY A 162 -10.04 -10.81 0.87
C GLY A 162 -9.14 -11.13 2.07
N PRO A 163 -9.70 -11.82 3.06
CA PRO A 163 -8.98 -12.27 4.25
C PRO A 163 -7.87 -13.25 3.89
N ARG A 164 -6.77 -13.23 4.65
CA ARG A 164 -5.68 -14.18 4.50
C ARG A 164 -4.85 -14.31 5.76
N SER A 165 -4.15 -15.42 5.86
CA SER A 165 -3.20 -15.70 6.95
C SER A 165 -1.77 -15.61 6.43
N VAL A 166 -0.89 -14.88 7.13
CA VAL A 166 0.49 -14.64 6.73
C VAL A 166 1.43 -15.14 7.82
N PRO A 167 2.27 -16.16 7.55
CA PRO A 167 3.33 -16.57 8.46
C PRO A 167 4.36 -15.44 8.65
N ILE A 168 4.81 -15.27 9.90
CA ILE A 168 5.78 -14.24 10.26
C ILE A 168 7.01 -14.83 10.94
N PRO A 169 8.22 -14.30 10.67
CA PRO A 169 9.45 -14.85 11.21
C PRO A 169 9.61 -14.57 12.72
N PRO A 170 10.45 -15.37 13.42
CA PRO A 170 10.67 -15.24 14.86
C PRO A 170 11.04 -13.83 15.32
N VAL A 171 11.80 -13.08 14.53
CA VAL A 171 12.16 -11.69 14.83
C VAL A 171 10.93 -10.80 14.97
N LEU A 172 9.94 -10.94 14.08
CA LEU A 172 8.71 -10.15 14.18
C LEU A 172 7.81 -10.67 15.32
N VAL A 173 7.78 -11.98 15.56
CA VAL A 173 7.08 -12.57 16.71
C VAL A 173 7.56 -11.96 18.01
N ALA A 174 8.89 -11.92 18.22
CA ALA A 174 9.48 -11.32 19.41
C ALA A 174 9.13 -9.84 19.57
N MET A 175 9.20 -9.07 18.47
CA MET A 175 8.86 -7.65 18.47
C MET A 175 7.38 -7.41 18.83
N LEU A 176 6.46 -8.20 18.28
CA LEU A 176 5.03 -8.06 18.56
C LEU A 176 4.66 -8.51 19.97
N ARG A 177 5.26 -9.59 20.50
CA ARG A 177 5.08 -10.00 21.91
C ARG A 177 5.50 -8.88 22.86
N GLU A 178 6.67 -8.31 22.62
CA GLU A 178 7.18 -7.21 23.45
C GLU A 178 6.33 -5.95 23.32
N TRP A 179 5.84 -5.64 22.10
CA TRP A 179 4.93 -4.54 21.84
C TRP A 179 3.62 -4.67 22.61
N ILE A 180 2.98 -5.85 22.56
CA ILE A 180 1.74 -6.15 23.28
C ILE A 180 1.95 -6.02 24.79
N ARG A 181 3.05 -6.57 25.30
CA ARG A 181 3.41 -6.49 26.73
C ARG A 181 3.66 -5.05 27.19
N GLN A 182 4.44 -4.26 26.42
CA GLN A 182 4.81 -2.88 26.81
C GLN A 182 3.62 -1.92 26.77
N ASN A 183 2.60 -2.19 25.97
CA ASN A 183 1.42 -1.35 25.83
C ASN A 183 0.19 -1.91 26.55
N ASP A 184 0.36 -2.97 27.33
CA ASP A 184 -0.71 -3.64 28.09
C ASP A 184 -1.95 -3.96 27.24
N LEU A 185 -1.73 -4.52 26.03
CA LEU A 185 -2.80 -4.85 25.09
C LEU A 185 -3.41 -6.20 25.45
N THR A 186 -4.33 -6.21 26.41
CA THR A 186 -4.95 -7.42 26.97
C THR A 186 -6.23 -7.83 26.24
N SER A 187 -6.96 -6.87 25.65
CA SER A 187 -8.21 -7.16 24.94
C SER A 187 -7.95 -7.71 23.53
N PRO A 188 -8.55 -8.85 23.14
CA PRO A 188 -8.41 -9.41 21.82
C PRO A 188 -8.83 -8.46 20.67
N ASP A 189 -9.82 -7.61 20.90
CA ASP A 189 -10.36 -6.69 19.92
C ASP A 189 -9.58 -5.37 19.82
N ARG A 190 -8.64 -5.14 20.72
CA ARG A 190 -7.81 -3.94 20.70
C ARG A 190 -6.95 -3.90 19.45
N LEU A 191 -6.91 -2.74 18.78
CA LEU A 191 -5.97 -2.50 17.70
C LEU A 191 -4.53 -2.44 18.21
N LEU A 192 -3.61 -3.07 17.48
CA LEU A 192 -2.19 -3.11 17.86
C LEU A 192 -1.55 -1.72 17.86
N PHE A 193 -1.98 -0.87 16.93
CA PHE A 193 -1.32 0.42 16.70
C PHE A 193 -2.30 1.57 16.85
N ARG A 194 -2.20 2.26 17.99
CA ARG A 194 -2.94 3.49 18.29
C ARG A 194 -2.01 4.54 18.87
N THR A 195 -2.38 5.80 18.69
CA THR A 195 -1.74 6.92 19.40
C THR A 195 -2.17 6.92 20.87
N ARG A 196 -1.52 7.76 21.69
CA ARG A 196 -1.93 7.95 23.08
C ARG A 196 -3.38 8.44 23.24
N ASN A 197 -3.90 9.13 22.22
CA ASN A 197 -5.26 9.65 22.21
C ASN A 197 -6.26 8.67 21.54
N ASP A 198 -5.87 7.41 21.40
CA ASP A 198 -6.66 6.34 20.78
C ASP A 198 -7.08 6.63 19.33
N THR A 199 -6.30 7.40 18.60
CA THR A 199 -6.50 7.69 17.18
C THR A 199 -5.58 6.86 16.31
N MET A 200 -5.89 6.75 15.02
CA MET A 200 -5.03 6.10 14.04
C MET A 200 -3.68 6.83 13.92
N PRO A 201 -2.54 6.10 13.89
CA PRO A 201 -1.24 6.70 13.65
C PRO A 201 -1.19 7.42 12.30
N SER A 202 -0.64 8.64 12.29
CA SER A 202 -0.54 9.46 11.07
C SER A 202 0.39 8.82 10.03
N GLY A 203 -0.13 8.55 8.84
CA GLY A 203 0.65 8.01 7.72
C GLY A 203 1.79 8.93 7.27
N SER A 204 1.61 10.25 7.34
CA SER A 204 2.65 11.22 7.00
C SER A 204 3.78 11.26 8.05
N ASN A 205 3.45 11.12 9.34
CA ASN A 205 4.46 11.00 10.40
C ASN A 205 5.21 9.67 10.29
N TRP A 206 4.51 8.57 9.98
CA TRP A 206 5.12 7.27 9.73
C TRP A 206 6.10 7.33 8.56
N ALA A 207 5.68 7.88 7.41
CA ALA A 207 6.55 8.04 6.25
C ALA A 207 7.79 8.89 6.56
N ARG A 208 7.62 9.98 7.33
CA ARG A 208 8.72 10.86 7.73
C ARG A 208 9.72 10.16 8.66
N ALA A 209 9.22 9.42 9.64
CA ALA A 209 10.07 8.63 10.54
C ALA A 209 10.87 7.57 9.77
N TRP A 210 10.23 6.90 8.82
CA TRP A 210 10.85 5.90 7.97
C TRP A 210 11.94 6.48 7.06
N HIS A 211 11.67 7.61 6.37
CA HIS A 211 12.65 8.25 5.50
C HIS A 211 13.90 8.68 6.27
N ARG A 212 13.72 9.31 7.45
CA ARG A 212 14.86 9.68 8.30
C ARG A 212 15.68 8.48 8.76
N ALA A 213 15.02 7.37 9.09
CA ALA A 213 15.71 6.16 9.50
C ALA A 213 16.54 5.57 8.35
N LEU A 214 16.01 5.53 7.13
CA LEU A 214 16.77 5.11 5.95
C LEU A 214 17.98 6.01 5.70
N GLU A 215 17.80 7.32 5.76
CA GLU A 215 18.88 8.30 5.59
C GLU A 215 19.96 8.12 6.64
N SER A 216 19.61 7.87 7.92
CA SER A 216 20.56 7.70 9.01
C SER A 216 21.45 6.46 8.87
N VAL A 217 21.01 5.46 8.11
CA VAL A 217 21.79 4.25 7.78
C VAL A 217 22.33 4.29 6.34
N GLY A 218 22.38 5.48 5.73
CA GLY A 218 22.96 5.69 4.41
C GLY A 218 22.12 5.11 3.25
N GLN A 219 20.85 4.81 3.47
CA GLN A 219 19.96 4.27 2.46
C GLN A 219 19.10 5.36 1.80
N ARG A 220 18.84 5.20 0.50
CA ARG A 220 17.92 6.08 -0.21
C ARG A 220 16.49 5.89 0.32
N PRO A 221 15.73 6.98 0.58
CA PRO A 221 14.35 6.90 1.01
C PRO A 221 13.47 6.11 0.03
N ILE A 222 12.75 5.14 0.56
CA ILE A 222 11.68 4.40 -0.13
C ILE A 222 10.37 4.57 0.64
N ARG A 223 9.24 4.41 -0.04
CA ARG A 223 7.93 4.57 0.59
C ARG A 223 7.65 3.41 1.54
N ILE A 224 6.78 3.62 2.52
CA ILE A 224 6.30 2.52 3.39
C ILE A 224 5.72 1.35 2.57
N TYR A 225 4.99 1.66 1.50
CA TYR A 225 4.45 0.61 0.61
C TYR A 225 5.55 -0.23 -0.05
N ASP A 226 6.72 0.34 -0.26
CA ASP A 226 7.85 -0.36 -0.87
C ASP A 226 8.49 -1.39 0.08
N CYS A 227 8.23 -1.32 1.40
CA CYS A 227 8.57 -2.38 2.35
C CYS A 227 7.93 -3.72 1.96
N ARG A 228 6.69 -3.68 1.49
CA ARG A 228 5.98 -4.86 0.98
C ARG A 228 6.61 -5.39 -0.33
N HIS A 229 7.09 -4.50 -1.19
CA HIS A 229 7.83 -4.90 -2.38
C HIS A 229 9.18 -5.54 -2.02
N ALA A 230 9.88 -4.97 -1.03
CA ALA A 230 11.11 -5.54 -0.51
C ALA A 230 10.88 -6.92 0.13
N ALA A 231 9.79 -7.11 0.90
CA ALA A 231 9.39 -8.41 1.45
C ALA A 231 9.21 -9.45 0.35
N ALA A 232 8.42 -9.13 -0.69
CA ALA A 232 8.19 -10.02 -1.83
C ALA A 232 9.49 -10.41 -2.52
N THR A 233 10.36 -9.45 -2.77
CA THR A 233 11.69 -9.68 -3.38
C THR A 233 12.55 -10.59 -2.49
N THR A 234 12.56 -10.36 -1.18
CA THR A 234 13.29 -11.20 -0.22
C THR A 234 12.79 -12.64 -0.23
N TRP A 235 11.46 -12.84 -0.23
CA TRP A 235 10.86 -14.18 -0.27
C TRP A 235 11.15 -14.90 -1.58
N LEU A 236 11.05 -14.22 -2.71
CA LEU A 236 11.35 -14.80 -4.01
C LEU A 236 12.84 -15.19 -4.07
N ARG A 237 13.77 -14.32 -3.69
CA ARG A 237 15.20 -14.63 -3.62
C ARG A 237 15.55 -15.73 -2.63
N ALA A 238 14.78 -15.90 -1.57
CA ALA A 238 14.88 -17.08 -0.70
C ALA A 238 14.28 -18.34 -1.33
N GLY A 239 13.77 -18.23 -2.58
CA GLY A 239 13.16 -19.26 -3.38
C GLY A 239 11.81 -19.76 -2.86
N MET A 240 11.05 -18.87 -2.24
CA MET A 240 9.67 -19.19 -1.91
C MET A 240 8.86 -19.36 -3.20
N PRO A 241 7.99 -20.40 -3.31
CA PRO A 241 7.15 -20.61 -4.48
C PRO A 241 6.30 -19.39 -4.81
N LEU A 242 6.13 -19.10 -6.12
CA LEU A 242 5.33 -17.96 -6.60
C LEU A 242 3.90 -17.98 -6.04
N ALA A 243 3.27 -19.16 -5.99
CA ALA A 243 1.92 -19.32 -5.46
C ALA A 243 1.83 -18.93 -3.98
N GLU A 244 2.81 -19.35 -3.16
CA GLU A 244 2.85 -19.03 -1.74
C GLU A 244 3.16 -17.52 -1.52
N THR A 245 4.10 -16.95 -2.28
CA THR A 245 4.39 -15.51 -2.24
C THR A 245 3.15 -14.69 -2.63
N ALA A 246 2.44 -15.10 -3.68
CA ALA A 246 1.20 -14.46 -4.11
C ALA A 246 0.11 -14.54 -3.03
N ARG A 247 -0.07 -15.73 -2.42
CA ARG A 247 -1.03 -15.95 -1.32
C ARG A 247 -0.74 -15.03 -0.13
N ARG A 248 0.51 -14.96 0.34
CA ARG A 248 0.91 -14.08 1.47
C ARG A 248 0.66 -12.62 1.17
N LEU A 249 0.96 -12.19 -0.04
CA LEU A 249 0.72 -10.81 -0.47
C LEU A 249 -0.77 -10.52 -0.78
N GLY A 250 -1.62 -11.54 -0.95
CA GLY A 250 -2.96 -11.34 -1.50
C GLY A 250 -2.88 -10.76 -2.91
N HIS A 251 -2.11 -11.38 -3.78
CA HIS A 251 -2.01 -11.12 -5.23
C HIS A 251 -2.43 -12.35 -6.00
N SER A 252 -2.87 -12.18 -7.25
CA SER A 252 -2.83 -13.30 -8.20
C SER A 252 -1.37 -13.59 -8.60
N VAL A 253 -1.09 -14.84 -8.97
CA VAL A 253 0.24 -15.24 -9.48
C VAL A 253 0.62 -14.39 -10.70
N GLU A 254 -0.33 -14.11 -11.60
CA GLU A 254 -0.13 -13.24 -12.76
C GLU A 254 0.31 -11.82 -12.35
N THR A 255 -0.32 -11.26 -11.31
CA THR A 255 0.05 -9.94 -10.78
C THR A 255 1.46 -9.99 -10.18
N LEU A 256 1.80 -11.05 -9.45
CA LEU A 256 3.11 -11.24 -8.87
C LEU A 256 4.18 -11.29 -9.97
N VAL A 257 4.05 -12.21 -10.93
CA VAL A 257 4.99 -12.36 -12.04
C VAL A 257 5.19 -11.04 -12.77
N SER A 258 4.08 -10.38 -13.20
CA SER A 258 4.16 -9.12 -13.94
C SER A 258 4.79 -7.95 -13.16
N THR A 259 4.81 -8.03 -11.82
CA THR A 259 5.36 -6.98 -10.95
C THR A 259 6.82 -7.22 -10.64
N TYR A 260 7.23 -8.49 -10.47
CA TYR A 260 8.54 -8.89 -9.95
C TYR A 260 9.39 -9.70 -10.94
N VAL A 261 9.10 -9.59 -12.24
CA VAL A 261 9.88 -10.28 -13.31
C VAL A 261 11.39 -10.13 -13.11
N GLY A 262 11.88 -8.92 -12.81
CA GLY A 262 13.32 -8.70 -12.60
C GLY A 262 13.90 -9.32 -11.32
N ALA A 263 13.07 -9.85 -10.41
CA ALA A 263 13.55 -10.61 -9.25
C ALA A 263 13.69 -12.11 -9.57
N LEU A 264 13.06 -12.56 -10.66
CA LEU A 264 13.06 -13.98 -11.06
C LEU A 264 14.23 -14.31 -11.99
N ASP A 265 14.79 -13.30 -12.67
CA ASP A 265 15.87 -13.51 -13.65
C ASP A 265 17.23 -13.87 -13.01
N ASP A 266 17.42 -13.62 -11.71
CA ASP A 266 18.69 -13.91 -10.98
C ASP A 266 18.67 -15.25 -10.21
N GLU A 267 17.65 -16.12 -10.38
CA GLU A 267 17.39 -17.27 -9.49
C GLU A 267 17.86 -18.63 -10.02
N GLU A 268 18.47 -18.71 -11.19
CA GLU A 268 18.94 -19.99 -11.75
C GLU A 268 19.87 -20.74 -10.78
N HIS A 269 20.81 -20.02 -10.15
CA HIS A 269 21.75 -20.61 -9.19
C HIS A 269 21.04 -21.18 -7.95
N VAL A 270 20.05 -20.47 -7.40
CA VAL A 270 19.26 -20.94 -6.24
C VAL A 270 18.41 -22.15 -6.62
N GLY A 271 17.87 -22.15 -7.84
CA GLY A 271 17.13 -23.28 -8.39
C GLY A 271 18.02 -24.51 -8.53
N ASN A 272 19.20 -24.36 -9.10
CA ASN A 272 20.18 -25.43 -9.29
C ASN A 272 20.64 -26.03 -7.95
N GLN A 273 20.99 -25.19 -6.95
CA GLN A 273 21.35 -25.65 -5.61
C GLN A 273 20.25 -26.51 -4.94
N ARG A 274 19.00 -26.15 -5.16
CA ARG A 274 17.85 -26.95 -4.63
C ARG A 274 17.71 -28.27 -5.33
N VAL A 275 17.84 -28.29 -6.65
CA VAL A 275 17.84 -29.53 -7.43
C VAL A 275 18.96 -30.42 -6.96
N ASP A 276 20.18 -29.90 -6.82
CA ASP A 276 21.34 -30.62 -6.32
C ASP A 276 21.09 -31.22 -4.92
N SER A 277 20.46 -30.45 -4.01
CA SER A 277 20.15 -30.92 -2.66
C SER A 277 19.09 -32.06 -2.60
N ILE A 278 18.31 -32.23 -3.68
CA ILE A 278 17.31 -33.33 -3.80
C ILE A 278 17.92 -34.54 -4.51
N LEU A 279 18.80 -34.30 -5.46
CA LEU A 279 19.42 -35.40 -6.25
C LEU A 279 20.58 -36.08 -5.50
N GLY A 280 21.08 -35.55 -4.40
CA GLY A 280 22.14 -36.09 -3.56
C GLY A 280 23.48 -35.54 -3.92
#